data_743a110fa26e4a36d6efe96d1b3afd1a
#
_entry.id   743a110fa26e4a36d6efe96d1b3afd1a
#
_cell.length_a   1.000
_cell.length_b   1.000
_cell.length_c   1.000
_cell.angle_alpha   90.00
_cell.angle_beta   90.00
_cell.angle_gamma   90.00
#
_symmetry.space_group_name_H-M   'P 1'
#
loop_
_entity.id
_entity.type
_entity.pdbx_description
1 polymer ?
#
loop_
_entity_poly.entity_id
_entity_poly.type
_entity_poly.pdbx_seq_one_letter_code
_entity_poly.pdbx_strand_id
1 'polypeptide(L)'
;MFNIAALPAPSVDAGLSKYLVEIRKFPLLKPEQELACARRWREHRDRDAAYQLVTSHLRLVAKIAMRYRGYGLPIAEIVSEGNIGLMQAVKRFDPDRGVRLATYAMWWIRATIQEYILRSWSLVKIAANASQKKLFFKLRRAKSAISALQDGDLRPEQVRLIAERLKVAERDVVTMDRRLRGDVSLNVPIYDEDETGQTLDWLVDPAPTSEITLAEEQETKHRRQALANALANLNPRERNIFTARWLNEESATLEELAAEHGVSRERIRQIEQRAFQKVKAAMLTSRREADGPPSTRVKEIKQREARL
;
A
#
# COMPACT_ATOMS: atom_id res chain seq x y z
N MET A 1 -40.95 -25.70 -17.17
CA MET A 1 -40.34 -24.49 -16.57
C MET A 1 -39.58 -24.93 -15.35
N PHE A 2 -38.27 -25.11 -15.45
CA PHE A 2 -37.44 -25.35 -14.27
C PHE A 2 -37.28 -24.03 -13.53
N ASN A 3 -37.82 -24.01 -12.32
CA ASN A 3 -37.66 -22.89 -11.40
C ASN A 3 -36.16 -22.76 -11.14
N ILE A 4 -35.55 -21.68 -11.64
CA ILE A 4 -34.17 -21.33 -11.33
C ILE A 4 -34.17 -20.90 -9.86
N ALA A 5 -34.22 -21.89 -8.97
CA ALA A 5 -34.00 -21.66 -7.56
C ALA A 5 -32.60 -21.03 -7.44
N ALA A 6 -32.54 -19.83 -6.90
CA ALA A 6 -31.29 -19.13 -6.68
C ALA A 6 -30.29 -20.06 -5.99
N LEU A 7 -29.04 -20.08 -6.44
CA LEU A 7 -27.97 -20.81 -5.77
C LEU A 7 -27.96 -20.43 -4.30
N PRO A 8 -27.88 -21.40 -3.37
CA PRO A 8 -27.87 -21.10 -1.96
C PRO A 8 -26.64 -20.24 -1.62
N ALA A 9 -26.85 -19.02 -1.15
CA ALA A 9 -25.79 -18.11 -0.75
C ALA A 9 -25.44 -18.34 0.73
N PRO A 10 -24.15 -18.41 1.11
CA PRO A 10 -23.74 -18.48 2.51
C PRO A 10 -23.90 -17.11 3.18
N SER A 11 -24.82 -16.94 4.11
CA SER A 11 -24.94 -15.76 4.96
C SER A 11 -24.26 -15.98 6.33
N VAL A 12 -23.89 -14.88 7.00
CA VAL A 12 -22.76 -14.82 7.94
C VAL A 12 -22.82 -15.75 9.16
N ASP A 13 -23.90 -16.27 9.69
CA ASP A 13 -23.84 -17.18 10.85
C ASP A 13 -24.81 -18.35 10.88
N ALA A 14 -26.05 -18.18 10.53
CA ALA A 14 -27.01 -19.27 10.45
C ALA A 14 -27.05 -19.90 9.04
N GLY A 15 -26.49 -19.20 8.04
CA GLY A 15 -26.58 -19.54 6.64
C GLY A 15 -25.59 -20.62 6.17
N LEU A 16 -24.39 -20.69 6.74
CA LEU A 16 -23.38 -21.63 6.27
C LEU A 16 -23.80 -23.08 6.49
N SER A 17 -24.35 -23.41 7.67
CA SER A 17 -24.85 -24.75 7.98
C SER A 17 -26.00 -25.13 7.05
N LYS A 18 -26.95 -24.24 6.83
CA LYS A 18 -28.04 -24.41 5.88
C LYS A 18 -27.53 -24.59 4.46
N TYR A 19 -26.58 -23.76 4.03
CA TYR A 19 -25.93 -23.89 2.73
C TYR A 19 -25.27 -25.28 2.56
N LEU A 20 -24.51 -25.74 3.55
CA LEU A 20 -23.84 -27.04 3.50
C LEU A 20 -24.83 -28.23 3.43
N VAL A 21 -26.01 -28.09 4.01
CA VAL A 21 -27.09 -29.07 3.87
C VAL A 21 -27.67 -29.02 2.46
N GLU A 22 -27.95 -27.84 1.93
CA GLU A 22 -28.54 -27.64 0.60
C GLU A 22 -27.64 -28.17 -0.52
N ILE A 23 -26.33 -27.90 -0.48
CA ILE A 23 -25.40 -28.35 -1.52
C ILE A 23 -25.27 -29.89 -1.56
N ARG A 24 -25.64 -30.61 -0.47
CA ARG A 24 -25.63 -32.06 -0.44
C ARG A 24 -26.81 -32.67 -1.21
N LYS A 25 -27.89 -31.93 -1.44
CA LYS A 25 -29.06 -32.39 -2.18
C LYS A 25 -28.80 -32.54 -3.68
N PHE A 26 -27.83 -31.80 -4.22
CA PHE A 26 -27.49 -31.86 -5.63
C PHE A 26 -26.80 -33.18 -5.98
N PRO A 27 -27.26 -33.90 -7.03
CA PRO A 27 -26.66 -35.15 -7.45
C PRO A 27 -25.25 -34.93 -8.05
N LEU A 28 -24.38 -35.92 -7.86
CA LEU A 28 -23.09 -35.96 -8.54
C LEU A 28 -23.30 -36.44 -9.99
N LEU A 29 -22.68 -35.76 -10.94
CA LEU A 29 -22.75 -36.14 -12.34
C LEU A 29 -21.84 -37.34 -12.65
N LYS A 30 -22.31 -38.30 -13.45
CA LYS A 30 -21.47 -39.31 -14.06
C LYS A 30 -20.56 -38.67 -15.13
N PRO A 31 -19.40 -39.30 -15.47
CA PRO A 31 -18.49 -38.75 -16.47
C PRO A 31 -19.14 -38.40 -17.82
N GLU A 32 -20.03 -39.28 -18.29
CA GLU A 32 -20.75 -39.09 -19.56
C GLU A 32 -21.72 -37.90 -19.52
N GLN A 33 -22.43 -37.72 -18.40
CA GLN A 33 -23.34 -36.60 -18.18
C GLN A 33 -22.57 -35.28 -18.06
N GLU A 34 -21.43 -35.31 -17.35
CA GLU A 34 -20.54 -34.13 -17.25
C GLU A 34 -20.06 -33.68 -18.64
N LEU A 35 -19.62 -34.64 -19.48
CA LEU A 35 -19.19 -34.38 -20.84
C LEU A 35 -20.33 -33.83 -21.71
N ALA A 36 -21.50 -34.42 -21.63
CA ALA A 36 -22.68 -33.96 -22.38
C ALA A 36 -23.08 -32.53 -21.98
N CYS A 37 -23.15 -32.24 -20.68
CA CYS A 37 -23.43 -30.89 -20.18
C CYS A 37 -22.34 -29.88 -20.58
N ALA A 38 -21.05 -30.28 -20.54
CA ALA A 38 -19.95 -29.41 -20.92
C ALA A 38 -19.98 -29.05 -22.41
N ARG A 39 -20.30 -30.01 -23.30
CA ARG A 39 -20.49 -29.75 -24.74
C ARG A 39 -21.67 -28.86 -25.02
N ARG A 40 -22.83 -29.11 -24.40
CA ARG A 40 -24.02 -28.24 -24.53
C ARG A 40 -23.71 -26.80 -24.08
N TRP A 41 -22.98 -26.63 -23.00
CA TRP A 41 -22.53 -25.30 -22.55
C TRP A 41 -21.58 -24.63 -23.56
N ARG A 42 -20.63 -25.37 -24.10
CA ARG A 42 -19.63 -24.84 -25.04
C ARG A 42 -20.26 -24.43 -26.39
N GLU A 43 -21.11 -25.29 -26.95
CA GLU A 43 -21.66 -25.13 -28.27
C GLU A 43 -22.89 -24.19 -28.28
N HIS A 44 -23.80 -24.36 -27.34
CA HIS A 44 -25.07 -23.68 -27.30
C HIS A 44 -25.23 -22.63 -26.19
N ARG A 45 -24.21 -22.48 -25.33
CA ARG A 45 -24.29 -21.59 -24.16
C ARG A 45 -25.53 -21.89 -23.27
N ASP A 46 -25.90 -23.15 -23.19
CA ASP A 46 -27.03 -23.62 -22.41
C ASP A 46 -26.83 -23.39 -20.92
N ARG A 47 -27.63 -22.47 -20.35
CA ARG A 47 -27.53 -22.08 -18.94
C ARG A 47 -27.90 -23.22 -18.00
N ASP A 48 -28.83 -24.10 -18.38
CA ASP A 48 -29.23 -25.23 -17.56
C ASP A 48 -28.12 -26.27 -17.45
N ALA A 49 -27.38 -26.49 -18.54
CA ALA A 49 -26.19 -27.33 -18.52
C ALA A 49 -25.08 -26.75 -17.62
N ALA A 50 -24.83 -25.44 -17.71
CA ALA A 50 -23.87 -24.76 -16.83
C ALA A 50 -24.31 -24.84 -15.35
N TYR A 51 -25.59 -24.63 -15.07
CA TYR A 51 -26.16 -24.75 -13.72
C TYR A 51 -25.93 -26.16 -13.15
N GLN A 52 -26.20 -27.22 -13.90
CA GLN A 52 -25.96 -28.60 -13.48
C GLN A 52 -24.48 -28.86 -13.20
N LEU A 53 -23.57 -28.36 -14.04
CA LEU A 53 -22.12 -28.48 -13.82
C LEU A 53 -21.67 -27.77 -12.54
N VAL A 54 -22.16 -26.55 -12.28
CA VAL A 54 -21.78 -25.80 -11.07
C VAL A 54 -22.35 -26.46 -9.82
N THR A 55 -23.65 -26.76 -9.79
CA THR A 55 -24.33 -27.31 -8.61
C THR A 55 -23.78 -28.67 -8.18
N SER A 56 -23.45 -29.55 -9.11
CA SER A 56 -22.83 -30.83 -8.83
C SER A 56 -21.45 -30.75 -8.18
N HIS A 57 -20.74 -29.63 -8.36
CA HIS A 57 -19.38 -29.42 -7.86
C HIS A 57 -19.27 -28.48 -6.64
N LEU A 58 -20.38 -27.92 -6.12
CA LEU A 58 -20.39 -27.05 -4.92
C LEU A 58 -19.79 -27.73 -3.70
N ARG A 59 -20.01 -29.05 -3.55
CA ARG A 59 -19.40 -29.84 -2.45
C ARG A 59 -17.86 -29.86 -2.53
N LEU A 60 -17.31 -29.87 -3.72
CA LEU A 60 -15.85 -29.78 -3.92
C LEU A 60 -15.32 -28.42 -3.46
N VAL A 61 -16.03 -27.32 -3.79
CA VAL A 61 -15.69 -25.98 -3.32
C VAL A 61 -15.66 -25.92 -1.80
N ALA A 62 -16.72 -26.36 -1.13
CA ALA A 62 -16.80 -26.38 0.33
C ALA A 62 -15.65 -27.20 0.96
N LYS A 63 -15.33 -28.36 0.41
CA LYS A 63 -14.20 -29.20 0.86
C LYS A 63 -12.85 -28.51 0.73
N ILE A 64 -12.65 -27.75 -0.35
CA ILE A 64 -11.41 -26.99 -0.56
C ILE A 64 -11.37 -25.77 0.37
N ALA A 65 -12.46 -25.01 0.49
CA ALA A 65 -12.57 -23.84 1.34
C ALA A 65 -12.26 -24.13 2.82
N MET A 66 -12.75 -25.27 3.33
CA MET A 66 -12.50 -25.70 4.71
C MET A 66 -11.01 -25.89 5.05
N ARG A 67 -10.14 -26.12 4.07
CA ARG A 67 -8.69 -26.20 4.29
C ARG A 67 -8.04 -24.83 4.59
N TYR A 68 -8.76 -23.74 4.30
CA TYR A 68 -8.31 -22.37 4.52
C TYR A 68 -8.93 -21.72 5.78
N ARG A 69 -9.60 -22.50 6.62
CA ARG A 69 -10.26 -22.03 7.86
C ARG A 69 -9.30 -21.30 8.83
N GLY A 70 -8.01 -21.65 8.82
CA GLY A 70 -7.01 -21.10 9.74
C GLY A 70 -6.47 -19.71 9.42
N TYR A 71 -7.00 -19.04 8.40
CA TYR A 71 -6.54 -17.71 7.99
C TYR A 71 -7.33 -16.53 8.61
N GLY A 72 -8.29 -16.81 9.52
CA GLY A 72 -9.02 -15.76 10.24
C GLY A 72 -10.14 -15.07 9.44
N LEU A 73 -10.38 -15.50 8.18
CA LEU A 73 -11.44 -14.95 7.36
C LEU A 73 -12.75 -15.76 7.49
N PRO A 74 -13.93 -15.15 7.30
CA PRO A 74 -15.21 -15.83 7.32
C PRO A 74 -15.28 -16.94 6.27
N ILE A 75 -15.60 -18.18 6.70
CA ILE A 75 -15.64 -19.33 5.79
C ILE A 75 -16.70 -19.15 4.68
N ALA A 76 -17.80 -18.47 4.99
CA ALA A 76 -18.84 -18.17 4.01
C ALA A 76 -18.30 -17.37 2.82
N GLU A 77 -17.44 -16.40 3.07
CA GLU A 77 -16.81 -15.58 2.03
C GLU A 77 -15.79 -16.39 1.22
N ILE A 78 -14.98 -17.22 1.91
CA ILE A 78 -14.03 -18.11 1.23
C ILE A 78 -14.77 -19.11 0.31
N VAL A 79 -15.93 -19.60 0.72
CA VAL A 79 -16.78 -20.47 -0.11
C VAL A 79 -17.34 -19.70 -1.29
N SER A 80 -17.80 -18.46 -1.09
CA SER A 80 -18.35 -17.62 -2.16
C SER A 80 -17.30 -17.34 -3.23
N GLU A 81 -16.07 -16.98 -2.84
CA GLU A 81 -14.96 -16.80 -3.77
C GLU A 81 -14.57 -18.10 -4.48
N GLY A 82 -14.61 -19.21 -3.75
CA GLY A 82 -14.42 -20.53 -4.35
C GLY A 82 -15.48 -20.87 -5.41
N ASN A 83 -16.74 -20.46 -5.19
CA ASN A 83 -17.82 -20.63 -6.17
C ASN A 83 -17.56 -19.77 -7.44
N ILE A 84 -17.03 -18.55 -7.28
CA ILE A 84 -16.61 -17.72 -8.42
C ILE A 84 -15.52 -18.45 -9.22
N GLY A 85 -14.53 -19.05 -8.54
CA GLY A 85 -13.49 -19.86 -9.18
C GLY A 85 -14.06 -21.06 -9.93
N LEU A 86 -15.05 -21.76 -9.35
CA LEU A 86 -15.74 -22.85 -10.03
C LEU A 86 -16.47 -22.36 -11.28
N MET A 87 -17.19 -21.24 -11.23
CA MET A 87 -17.88 -20.67 -12.38
C MET A 87 -16.90 -20.27 -13.49
N GLN A 88 -15.74 -19.72 -13.15
CA GLN A 88 -14.68 -19.42 -14.11
C GLN A 88 -14.12 -20.69 -14.75
N ALA A 89 -13.96 -21.76 -13.97
CA ALA A 89 -13.55 -23.06 -14.47
C ALA A 89 -14.56 -23.62 -15.49
N VAL A 90 -15.85 -23.63 -15.15
CA VAL A 90 -16.92 -24.09 -16.06
C VAL A 90 -16.94 -23.29 -17.35
N LYS A 91 -16.75 -21.96 -17.27
CA LYS A 91 -16.73 -21.08 -18.45
C LYS A 91 -15.57 -21.39 -19.41
N ARG A 92 -14.43 -21.85 -18.90
CA ARG A 92 -13.20 -22.10 -19.67
C ARG A 92 -12.90 -23.57 -19.90
N PHE A 93 -13.74 -24.46 -19.37
CA PHE A 93 -13.52 -25.90 -19.47
C PHE A 93 -13.64 -26.39 -20.91
N ASP A 94 -12.68 -27.21 -21.32
CA ASP A 94 -12.65 -27.88 -22.60
C ASP A 94 -12.88 -29.38 -22.39
N PRO A 95 -14.07 -29.92 -22.76
CA PRO A 95 -14.41 -31.32 -22.54
C PRO A 95 -13.56 -32.29 -23.39
N ASP A 96 -13.00 -31.83 -24.52
CA ASP A 96 -12.31 -32.70 -25.47
C ASP A 96 -10.86 -33.02 -25.04
N ARG A 97 -10.38 -32.38 -23.96
CA ARG A 97 -9.03 -32.65 -23.39
C ARG A 97 -8.95 -33.93 -22.56
N GLY A 98 -10.02 -34.65 -22.36
CA GLY A 98 -10.04 -35.92 -21.61
C GLY A 98 -9.84 -35.79 -20.09
N VAL A 99 -9.86 -34.57 -19.55
CA VAL A 99 -9.70 -34.30 -18.10
C VAL A 99 -11.05 -34.04 -17.47
N ARG A 100 -11.28 -34.56 -16.25
CA ARG A 100 -12.51 -34.29 -15.48
C ARG A 100 -12.60 -32.83 -15.06
N LEU A 101 -13.82 -32.27 -15.10
CA LEU A 101 -14.08 -30.90 -14.63
C LEU A 101 -13.61 -30.69 -13.18
N ALA A 102 -13.83 -31.67 -12.31
CA ALA A 102 -13.37 -31.60 -10.92
C ALA A 102 -11.86 -31.32 -10.81
N THR A 103 -11.03 -31.97 -11.62
CA THR A 103 -9.56 -31.80 -11.63
C THR A 103 -9.18 -30.41 -12.13
N TYR A 104 -9.82 -29.96 -13.19
CA TYR A 104 -9.58 -28.62 -13.75
C TYR A 104 -10.09 -27.50 -12.82
N ALA A 105 -11.29 -27.64 -12.28
CA ALA A 105 -11.89 -26.67 -11.37
C ALA A 105 -11.11 -26.50 -10.07
N MET A 106 -10.47 -27.57 -9.58
CA MET A 106 -9.68 -27.53 -8.34
C MET A 106 -8.54 -26.47 -8.42
N TRP A 107 -7.95 -26.24 -9.58
CA TRP A 107 -6.93 -25.22 -9.78
C TRP A 107 -7.53 -23.81 -9.70
N TRP A 108 -8.66 -23.58 -10.36
CA TRP A 108 -9.37 -22.30 -10.34
C TRP A 108 -9.88 -21.94 -8.95
N ILE A 109 -10.54 -22.89 -8.29
CA ILE A 109 -11.07 -22.72 -6.93
C ILE A 109 -9.94 -22.33 -5.97
N ARG A 110 -8.80 -23.03 -6.03
CA ARG A 110 -7.64 -22.68 -5.17
C ARG A 110 -7.07 -21.32 -5.50
N ALA A 111 -6.96 -20.97 -6.77
CA ALA A 111 -6.39 -19.70 -7.19
C ALA A 111 -7.24 -18.54 -6.69
N THR A 112 -8.58 -18.59 -6.88
CA THR A 112 -9.48 -17.52 -6.42
C THR A 112 -9.51 -17.41 -4.90
N ILE A 113 -9.57 -18.51 -4.16
CA ILE A 113 -9.52 -18.51 -2.70
C ILE A 113 -8.20 -17.91 -2.20
N GLN A 114 -7.07 -18.31 -2.78
CA GLN A 114 -5.77 -17.80 -2.36
C GLN A 114 -5.60 -16.31 -2.70
N GLU A 115 -6.13 -15.86 -3.84
CA GLU A 115 -6.13 -14.46 -4.22
C GLU A 115 -6.98 -13.63 -3.26
N TYR A 116 -8.17 -14.11 -2.91
CA TYR A 116 -9.05 -13.48 -1.93
C TYR A 116 -8.38 -13.35 -0.57
N ILE A 117 -7.78 -14.44 -0.05
CA ILE A 117 -7.06 -14.43 1.23
C ILE A 117 -5.95 -13.37 1.22
N LEU A 118 -5.10 -13.35 0.18
CA LEU A 118 -4.00 -12.38 0.09
C LEU A 118 -4.47 -10.92 0.02
N ARG A 119 -5.69 -10.68 -0.48
CA ARG A 119 -6.27 -9.34 -0.59
C ARG A 119 -6.95 -8.90 0.70
N SER A 120 -7.62 -9.83 1.39
CA SER A 120 -8.51 -9.51 2.51
C SER A 120 -7.92 -9.79 3.89
N TRP A 121 -6.74 -10.40 3.97
CA TRP A 121 -6.14 -10.80 5.25
C TRP A 121 -5.60 -9.62 6.06
N SER A 122 -5.09 -8.56 5.43
CA SER A 122 -4.56 -7.35 6.07
C SER A 122 -4.90 -6.12 5.23
N LEU A 123 -5.01 -4.97 5.88
CA LEU A 123 -5.21 -3.66 5.24
C LEU A 123 -4.07 -3.32 4.29
N VAL A 124 -2.85 -3.70 4.65
CA VAL A 124 -1.66 -3.50 3.83
C VAL A 124 -1.40 -4.72 2.98
N LYS A 125 -1.23 -4.55 1.67
CA LYS A 125 -0.94 -5.64 0.74
C LYS A 125 0.33 -6.40 1.14
N ILE A 126 0.17 -7.67 1.53
CA ILE A 126 1.24 -8.47 2.13
C ILE A 126 2.18 -9.06 1.10
N ALA A 127 1.66 -9.59 0.00
CA ALA A 127 2.42 -10.38 -0.95
C ALA A 127 2.35 -9.78 -2.36
N ALA A 128 3.41 -9.05 -2.75
CA ALA A 128 3.57 -8.53 -4.10
C ALA A 128 4.19 -9.58 -5.05
N ASN A 129 5.20 -10.33 -4.56
CA ASN A 129 6.03 -11.25 -5.35
C ASN A 129 5.64 -12.73 -5.15
N ALA A 130 6.03 -13.58 -6.09
CA ALA A 130 5.78 -15.03 -6.04
C ALA A 130 6.43 -15.69 -4.80
N SER A 131 7.63 -15.26 -4.38
CA SER A 131 8.33 -15.73 -3.19
C SER A 131 7.52 -15.41 -1.92
N GLN A 132 6.99 -14.20 -1.81
CA GLN A 132 6.16 -13.77 -0.68
C GLN A 132 4.84 -14.53 -0.61
N LYS A 133 4.17 -14.75 -1.76
CA LYS A 133 2.97 -15.60 -1.82
C LYS A 133 3.26 -17.02 -1.34
N LYS A 134 4.38 -17.59 -1.79
CA LYS A 134 4.81 -18.93 -1.36
C LYS A 134 5.07 -19.00 0.14
N LEU A 135 5.74 -17.98 0.70
CA LEU A 135 6.00 -17.86 2.13
C LEU A 135 4.71 -17.74 2.92
N PHE A 136 3.81 -16.85 2.55
CA PHE A 136 2.53 -16.64 3.23
C PHE A 136 1.78 -17.97 3.48
N PHE A 137 1.67 -18.83 2.46
CA PHE A 137 0.94 -20.10 2.60
C PHE A 137 1.76 -21.25 3.22
N LYS A 138 3.08 -21.20 3.19
CA LYS A 138 3.95 -22.33 3.59
C LYS A 138 4.76 -22.07 4.85
N LEU A 139 4.97 -20.80 5.28
CA LEU A 139 5.83 -20.46 6.41
C LEU A 139 5.38 -21.12 7.72
N ARG A 140 4.08 -21.04 8.04
CA ARG A 140 3.52 -21.66 9.27
C ARG A 140 3.81 -23.17 9.32
N ARG A 141 3.62 -23.87 8.19
CA ARG A 141 3.93 -25.31 8.11
C ARG A 141 5.42 -25.58 8.18
N ALA A 142 6.25 -24.71 7.61
CA ALA A 142 7.71 -24.83 7.69
C ALA A 142 8.17 -24.61 9.15
N LYS A 143 7.63 -23.62 9.86
CA LYS A 143 7.90 -23.38 11.29
C LYS A 143 7.50 -24.59 12.16
N SER A 144 6.33 -25.16 11.94
CA SER A 144 5.90 -26.38 12.64
C SER A 144 6.87 -27.55 12.42
N ALA A 145 7.38 -27.71 11.21
CA ALA A 145 8.27 -28.81 10.86
C ALA A 145 9.70 -28.70 11.49
N ILE A 146 10.11 -27.50 11.91
CA ILE A 146 11.39 -27.27 12.59
C ILE A 146 11.21 -26.95 14.08
N SER A 147 9.98 -27.20 14.63
CA SER A 147 9.62 -26.90 16.01
C SER A 147 9.86 -25.44 16.44
N ALA A 148 9.83 -24.51 15.47
CA ALA A 148 10.02 -23.08 15.68
C ALA A 148 8.67 -22.37 15.87
N LEU A 149 7.80 -22.89 16.77
CA LEU A 149 6.47 -22.33 17.04
C LEU A 149 6.45 -21.39 18.25
N GLN A 150 7.60 -21.11 18.84
CA GLN A 150 7.68 -20.19 19.98
C GLN A 150 7.36 -18.76 19.53
N ASP A 151 6.69 -18.01 20.40
CA ASP A 151 6.47 -16.57 20.22
C ASP A 151 7.81 -15.84 20.27
N GLY A 152 8.05 -15.02 19.25
CA GLY A 152 9.28 -14.26 19.08
C GLY A 152 9.82 -14.29 17.66
N ASP A 153 10.90 -13.57 17.42
CA ASP A 153 11.57 -13.56 16.14
C ASP A 153 12.29 -14.88 15.89
N LEU A 154 12.30 -15.33 14.63
CA LEU A 154 13.00 -16.54 14.22
C LEU A 154 14.51 -16.38 14.45
N ARG A 155 15.17 -17.42 14.98
CA ARG A 155 16.63 -17.46 15.11
C ARG A 155 17.29 -17.50 13.72
N PRO A 156 18.49 -16.93 13.54
CA PRO A 156 19.16 -16.91 12.25
C PRO A 156 19.29 -18.29 11.57
N GLU A 157 19.56 -19.33 12.35
CA GLU A 157 19.67 -20.72 11.87
C GLU A 157 18.33 -21.23 11.33
N GLN A 158 17.22 -20.91 12.00
CA GLN A 158 15.88 -21.29 11.57
C GLN A 158 15.48 -20.56 10.28
N VAL A 159 15.86 -19.27 10.17
CA VAL A 159 15.64 -18.47 8.95
C VAL A 159 16.35 -19.12 7.76
N ARG A 160 17.62 -19.52 7.91
CA ARG A 160 18.39 -20.23 6.86
C ARG A 160 17.73 -21.51 6.43
N LEU A 161 17.36 -22.37 7.38
CA LEU A 161 16.69 -23.65 7.09
C LEU A 161 15.38 -23.47 6.32
N ILE A 162 14.59 -22.45 6.71
CA ILE A 162 13.33 -22.14 6.01
C ILE A 162 13.62 -21.58 4.60
N ALA A 163 14.61 -20.67 4.48
CA ALA A 163 14.99 -20.05 3.23
C ALA A 163 15.45 -21.10 2.20
N GLU A 164 16.31 -22.03 2.61
CA GLU A 164 16.79 -23.15 1.79
C GLU A 164 15.64 -24.07 1.38
N ARG A 165 14.82 -24.51 2.36
CA ARG A 165 13.69 -25.43 2.11
C ARG A 165 12.66 -24.85 1.15
N LEU A 166 12.40 -23.55 1.26
CA LEU A 166 11.41 -22.85 0.42
C LEU A 166 12.05 -22.19 -0.80
N LYS A 167 13.39 -22.21 -0.95
CA LYS A 167 14.12 -21.54 -2.03
C LYS A 167 13.70 -20.08 -2.17
N VAL A 168 13.89 -19.31 -1.12
CA VAL A 168 13.57 -17.88 -1.01
C VAL A 168 14.68 -17.15 -0.27
N ALA A 169 14.77 -15.83 -0.39
CA ALA A 169 15.77 -15.03 0.32
C ALA A 169 15.48 -15.00 1.85
N GLU A 170 16.53 -15.04 2.68
CA GLU A 170 16.41 -14.97 4.15
C GLU A 170 15.65 -13.71 4.61
N ARG A 171 15.95 -12.57 3.99
CA ARG A 171 15.24 -11.29 4.26
C ARG A 171 13.74 -11.39 4.07
N ASP A 172 13.29 -12.14 3.05
CA ASP A 172 11.87 -12.31 2.79
C ASP A 172 11.19 -13.16 3.88
N VAL A 173 11.92 -14.15 4.43
CA VAL A 173 11.45 -14.99 5.54
C VAL A 173 11.24 -14.14 6.78
N VAL A 174 12.22 -13.31 7.18
CA VAL A 174 12.14 -12.42 8.35
C VAL A 174 11.00 -11.42 8.19
N THR A 175 10.94 -10.77 7.02
CA THR A 175 9.89 -9.79 6.75
C THR A 175 8.49 -10.41 6.79
N MET A 176 8.33 -11.61 6.21
CA MET A 176 7.05 -12.31 6.20
C MET A 176 6.66 -12.81 7.59
N ASP A 177 7.62 -13.26 8.40
CA ASP A 177 7.35 -13.69 9.77
C ASP A 177 6.78 -12.57 10.64
N ARG A 178 7.37 -11.37 10.54
CA ARG A 178 6.87 -10.18 11.23
C ARG A 178 5.46 -9.77 10.76
N ARG A 179 5.22 -9.82 9.45
CA ARG A 179 3.91 -9.48 8.87
C ARG A 179 2.81 -10.47 9.25
N LEU A 180 3.14 -11.76 9.39
CA LEU A 180 2.17 -12.80 9.76
C LEU A 180 1.70 -12.75 11.22
N ARG A 181 2.24 -11.85 12.04
CA ARG A 181 1.72 -11.58 13.39
C ARG A 181 0.38 -10.84 13.37
N GLY A 182 0.01 -10.30 12.21
CA GLY A 182 -1.25 -9.59 12.01
C GLY A 182 -1.17 -8.09 12.29
N ASP A 183 -2.27 -7.43 12.02
CA ASP A 183 -2.45 -6.01 12.29
C ASP A 183 -2.80 -5.82 13.79
N VAL A 184 -2.20 -4.83 14.43
CA VAL A 184 -2.46 -4.49 15.84
C VAL A 184 -3.48 -3.36 15.89
N SER A 185 -4.51 -3.50 16.72
CA SER A 185 -5.48 -2.42 16.94
C SER A 185 -4.83 -1.29 17.73
N LEU A 186 -4.98 -0.06 17.27
CA LEU A 186 -4.55 1.14 17.98
C LEU A 186 -5.53 1.57 19.09
N ASN A 187 -6.73 0.99 19.11
CA ASN A 187 -7.75 1.28 20.12
C ASN A 187 -7.61 0.41 21.39
N VAL A 188 -6.49 -0.30 21.53
CA VAL A 188 -6.21 -1.08 22.74
C VAL A 188 -5.85 -0.11 23.85
N PRO A 189 -6.52 -0.19 25.04
CA PRO A 189 -6.14 0.60 26.19
C PRO A 189 -4.72 0.24 26.65
N ILE A 190 -3.95 1.22 27.08
CA ILE A 190 -2.56 1.05 27.50
C ILE A 190 -2.47 0.47 28.91
N TYR A 191 -3.46 0.78 29.75
CA TYR A 191 -3.57 0.30 31.13
C TYR A 191 -4.88 -0.45 31.36
N ASP A 192 -4.80 -1.59 32.04
CA ASP A 192 -5.97 -2.46 32.30
C ASP A 192 -6.99 -1.84 33.27
N GLU A 193 -6.61 -0.84 34.08
CA GLU A 193 -7.44 -0.29 35.16
C GLU A 193 -8.06 1.08 34.86
N ASP A 194 -7.58 1.82 33.85
CA ASP A 194 -8.11 3.15 33.51
C ASP A 194 -8.55 3.20 32.03
N GLU A 195 -9.81 3.56 31.80
CA GLU A 195 -10.39 3.77 30.46
C GLU A 195 -9.76 4.95 29.68
N THR A 196 -8.81 5.66 30.27
CA THR A 196 -8.24 6.90 29.77
C THR A 196 -6.85 6.67 29.15
N GLY A 197 -6.81 6.31 27.88
CA GLY A 197 -5.60 6.30 27.06
C GLY A 197 -5.52 5.11 26.13
N GLN A 198 -5.68 5.37 24.86
CA GLN A 198 -5.52 4.39 23.81
C GLN A 198 -4.10 4.52 23.20
N THR A 199 -3.60 3.44 22.62
CA THR A 199 -2.31 3.47 21.89
C THR A 199 -2.32 4.54 20.78
N LEU A 200 -3.50 4.84 20.24
CA LEU A 200 -3.72 5.89 19.24
C LEU A 200 -3.32 7.29 19.75
N ASP A 201 -3.60 7.59 21.03
CA ASP A 201 -3.36 8.92 21.62
C ASP A 201 -1.86 9.22 21.78
N TRP A 202 -1.04 8.18 21.77
CA TRP A 202 0.43 8.30 21.90
C TRP A 202 1.14 8.45 20.56
N LEU A 203 0.42 8.28 19.45
CA LEU A 203 1.01 8.46 18.12
C LEU A 203 1.10 9.95 17.81
N VAL A 204 2.33 10.45 17.77
CA VAL A 204 2.61 11.83 17.36
C VAL A 204 2.75 11.88 15.84
N ASP A 205 2.02 12.78 15.21
CA ASP A 205 2.21 13.09 13.78
C ASP A 205 3.55 13.80 13.60
N PRO A 206 4.49 13.25 12.80
CA PRO A 206 5.76 13.91 12.51
C PRO A 206 5.62 15.11 11.55
N ALA A 207 4.45 15.35 10.99
CA ALA A 207 4.22 16.49 10.13
C ALA A 207 4.35 17.81 10.92
N PRO A 208 4.93 18.87 10.32
CA PRO A 208 5.03 20.15 10.97
C PRO A 208 3.65 20.72 11.26
N THR A 209 3.49 21.34 12.41
CA THR A 209 2.22 21.98 12.79
C THR A 209 1.86 23.10 11.79
N SER A 210 0.56 23.40 11.68
CA SER A 210 0.10 24.48 10.80
C SER A 210 0.76 25.83 11.13
N GLU A 211 1.14 26.06 12.39
CA GLU A 211 1.88 27.25 12.82
C GLU A 211 3.30 27.29 12.22
N ILE A 212 4.03 26.16 12.28
CA ILE A 212 5.38 26.06 11.68
C ILE A 212 5.30 26.24 10.17
N THR A 213 4.34 25.58 9.52
CA THR A 213 4.14 25.68 8.06
C THR A 213 3.84 27.13 7.65
N LEU A 214 2.94 27.79 8.37
CA LEU A 214 2.61 29.19 8.11
C LEU A 214 3.81 30.12 8.33
N ALA A 215 4.58 29.89 9.41
CA ALA A 215 5.79 30.67 9.69
C ALA A 215 6.83 30.52 8.57
N GLU A 216 7.07 29.29 8.10
CA GLU A 216 7.99 29.01 6.99
C GLU A 216 7.51 29.63 5.66
N GLU A 217 6.21 29.55 5.37
CA GLU A 217 5.63 30.20 4.19
C GLU A 217 5.78 31.72 4.24
N GLN A 218 5.48 32.34 5.38
CA GLN A 218 5.64 33.77 5.57
C GLN A 218 7.11 34.19 5.44
N GLU A 219 8.03 33.46 6.06
CA GLU A 219 9.46 33.75 5.95
C GLU A 219 9.94 33.61 4.50
N THR A 220 9.50 32.56 3.80
CA THR A 220 9.83 32.37 2.39
C THR A 220 9.31 33.50 1.52
N LYS A 221 8.08 33.97 1.78
CA LYS A 221 7.48 35.10 1.09
C LYS A 221 8.27 36.39 1.34
N HIS A 222 8.63 36.65 2.59
CA HIS A 222 9.45 37.80 2.95
C HIS A 222 10.84 37.76 2.30
N ARG A 223 11.50 36.63 2.30
CA ARG A 223 12.80 36.43 1.64
C ARG A 223 12.71 36.68 0.12
N ARG A 224 11.66 36.15 -0.54
CA ARG A 224 11.40 36.37 -1.97
C ARG A 224 11.17 37.86 -2.27
N GLN A 225 10.40 38.55 -1.44
CA GLN A 225 10.11 39.96 -1.61
C GLN A 225 11.35 40.85 -1.38
N ALA A 226 12.13 40.53 -0.34
CA ALA A 226 13.39 41.21 -0.08
C ALA A 226 14.39 41.02 -1.23
N LEU A 227 14.49 39.82 -1.80
CA LEU A 227 15.31 39.53 -2.96
C LEU A 227 14.82 40.28 -4.19
N ALA A 228 13.53 40.34 -4.48
CA ALA A 228 12.96 41.06 -5.58
C ALA A 228 13.28 42.57 -5.49
N ASN A 229 13.14 43.14 -4.29
CA ASN A 229 13.50 44.55 -4.02
C ASN A 229 15.00 44.79 -4.17
N ALA A 230 15.83 43.86 -3.69
CA ALA A 230 17.29 43.97 -3.87
C ALA A 230 17.72 43.92 -5.33
N LEU A 231 17.09 43.08 -6.15
CA LEU A 231 17.31 42.96 -7.58
C LEU A 231 16.84 44.23 -8.35
N ALA A 232 15.80 44.91 -7.87
CA ALA A 232 15.34 46.16 -8.47
C ALA A 232 16.36 47.29 -8.31
N ASN A 233 17.21 47.24 -7.28
CA ASN A 233 18.27 48.23 -7.03
C ASN A 233 19.53 47.99 -7.87
N LEU A 234 19.61 46.94 -8.66
CA LEU A 234 20.72 46.62 -9.53
C LEU A 234 20.55 47.29 -10.92
N ASN A 235 21.67 47.65 -11.56
CA ASN A 235 21.64 48.02 -12.95
C ASN A 235 21.16 46.85 -13.84
N PRO A 236 20.50 47.12 -14.99
CA PRO A 236 19.99 46.05 -15.86
C PRO A 236 21.04 44.99 -16.21
N ARG A 237 22.27 45.41 -16.45
CA ARG A 237 23.39 44.51 -16.77
C ARG A 237 23.82 43.67 -15.56
N GLU A 238 23.93 44.26 -14.37
CA GLU A 238 24.24 43.56 -13.13
C GLU A 238 23.14 42.57 -12.78
N ARG A 239 21.89 42.95 -12.99
CA ARG A 239 20.72 42.10 -12.74
C ARG A 239 20.70 40.86 -13.65
N ASN A 240 20.93 41.05 -14.97
CA ASN A 240 20.97 39.92 -15.91
C ASN A 240 22.07 38.91 -15.56
N ILE A 241 23.30 39.42 -15.30
CA ILE A 241 24.43 38.56 -14.91
C ILE A 241 24.13 37.82 -13.60
N PHE A 242 23.58 38.53 -12.60
CA PHE A 242 23.25 37.93 -11.32
C PHE A 242 22.14 36.84 -11.46
N THR A 243 21.08 37.14 -12.23
CA THR A 243 19.96 36.18 -12.46
C THR A 243 20.44 34.97 -13.21
N ALA A 244 21.20 35.12 -14.30
CA ALA A 244 21.72 34.03 -15.10
C ALA A 244 22.67 33.12 -14.30
N ARG A 245 23.39 33.68 -13.32
CA ARG A 245 24.39 32.97 -12.53
C ARG A 245 23.86 32.29 -11.27
N TRP A 246 22.88 32.92 -10.58
CA TRP A 246 22.46 32.50 -9.22
C TRP A 246 20.99 32.10 -9.08
N LEU A 247 20.13 32.49 -10.01
CA LEU A 247 18.69 32.29 -9.89
C LEU A 247 18.11 31.34 -10.92
N ASN A 248 18.84 31.06 -12.01
CA ASN A 248 18.41 30.05 -12.99
C ASN A 248 18.79 28.64 -12.53
N GLU A 249 17.97 27.65 -12.86
CA GLU A 249 18.24 26.22 -12.58
C GLU A 249 19.55 25.77 -13.25
N GLU A 250 19.78 26.20 -14.50
CA GLU A 250 21.07 26.04 -15.20
C GLU A 250 21.89 27.31 -15.05
N SER A 251 22.92 27.28 -14.22
CA SER A 251 23.80 28.43 -14.01
C SER A 251 24.71 28.64 -15.22
N ALA A 252 24.60 29.82 -15.89
CA ALA A 252 25.46 30.18 -16.99
C ALA A 252 26.94 30.31 -16.56
N THR A 253 27.86 29.87 -17.39
CA THR A 253 29.31 30.00 -17.13
C THR A 253 29.81 31.46 -17.31
N LEU A 254 30.91 31.80 -16.66
CA LEU A 254 31.51 33.14 -16.83
C LEU A 254 31.95 33.40 -18.27
N GLU A 255 32.27 32.34 -19.04
CA GLU A 255 32.72 32.42 -20.44
C GLU A 255 31.54 32.68 -21.37
N GLU A 256 30.40 32.05 -21.15
CA GLU A 256 29.16 32.31 -21.90
C GLU A 256 28.68 33.75 -21.70
N LEU A 257 28.62 34.19 -20.45
CA LEU A 257 28.25 35.59 -20.13
C LEU A 257 29.25 36.61 -20.67
N ALA A 258 30.55 36.28 -20.72
CA ALA A 258 31.57 37.11 -21.32
C ALA A 258 31.37 37.27 -22.83
N ALA A 259 31.03 36.18 -23.52
CA ALA A 259 30.69 36.18 -24.94
C ALA A 259 29.40 36.97 -25.22
N GLU A 260 28.36 36.79 -24.43
CA GLU A 260 27.05 37.46 -24.57
C GLU A 260 27.17 38.99 -24.38
N HIS A 261 27.92 39.40 -23.36
CA HIS A 261 28.05 40.81 -23.03
C HIS A 261 29.26 41.52 -23.69
N GLY A 262 30.06 40.83 -24.48
CA GLY A 262 31.22 41.39 -25.20
C GLY A 262 32.32 41.92 -24.29
N VAL A 263 32.59 41.25 -23.14
CA VAL A 263 33.60 41.69 -22.16
C VAL A 263 34.45 40.52 -21.71
N SER A 264 35.63 40.83 -21.08
CA SER A 264 36.48 39.76 -20.55
C SER A 264 35.81 39.00 -19.39
N ARG A 265 36.16 37.71 -19.24
CA ARG A 265 35.72 36.84 -18.13
C ARG A 265 35.96 37.47 -16.75
N GLU A 266 37.12 38.12 -16.57
CA GLU A 266 37.47 38.80 -15.33
C GLU A 266 36.55 39.99 -15.04
N ARG A 267 36.12 40.70 -16.09
CA ARG A 267 35.18 41.81 -15.94
C ARG A 267 33.80 41.32 -15.51
N ILE A 268 33.32 40.21 -16.05
CA ILE A 268 32.05 39.56 -15.58
C ILE A 268 32.16 39.18 -14.11
N ARG A 269 33.28 38.57 -13.67
CA ARG A 269 33.51 38.21 -12.27
C ARG A 269 33.49 39.44 -11.34
N GLN A 270 34.05 40.55 -11.77
CA GLN A 270 34.01 41.80 -10.99
C GLN A 270 32.60 42.36 -10.87
N ILE A 271 31.82 42.31 -11.97
CA ILE A 271 30.42 42.75 -11.96
C ILE A 271 29.58 41.82 -11.05
N GLU A 272 29.72 40.51 -11.16
CA GLU A 272 29.09 39.54 -10.30
C GLU A 272 29.37 39.81 -8.82
N GLN A 273 30.63 40.01 -8.45
CA GLN A 273 31.01 40.30 -7.07
C GLN A 273 30.35 41.59 -6.55
N ARG A 274 30.35 42.66 -7.37
CA ARG A 274 29.70 43.92 -6.99
C ARG A 274 28.18 43.77 -6.86
N ALA A 275 27.54 43.07 -7.80
CA ALA A 275 26.12 42.76 -7.73
C ALA A 275 25.76 41.94 -6.46
N PHE A 276 26.55 40.91 -6.16
CA PHE A 276 26.38 40.11 -4.96
C PHE A 276 26.48 40.92 -3.67
N GLN A 277 27.48 41.82 -3.57
CA GLN A 277 27.63 42.71 -2.43
C GLN A 277 26.46 43.69 -2.26
N LYS A 278 25.94 44.24 -3.37
CA LYS A 278 24.77 45.12 -3.35
C LYS A 278 23.51 44.36 -2.89
N VAL A 279 23.28 43.18 -3.44
CA VAL A 279 22.14 42.34 -3.05
C VAL A 279 22.24 41.91 -1.56
N LYS A 280 23.41 41.47 -1.12
CA LYS A 280 23.66 41.13 0.28
C LYS A 280 23.39 42.31 1.23
N ALA A 281 23.89 43.50 0.90
CA ALA A 281 23.66 44.68 1.73
C ALA A 281 22.15 45.04 1.78
N ALA A 282 21.47 45.04 0.64
CA ALA A 282 20.04 45.34 0.57
C ALA A 282 19.19 44.31 1.36
N MET A 283 19.51 43.02 1.25
CA MET A 283 18.80 41.97 2.03
C MET A 283 19.05 42.09 3.53
N LEU A 284 20.28 42.44 3.97
CA LEU A 284 20.58 42.64 5.39
C LEU A 284 19.85 43.87 5.95
N THR A 285 19.68 44.92 5.17
CA THR A 285 18.92 46.11 5.56
C THR A 285 17.44 45.79 5.70
N SER A 286 16.85 45.08 4.71
CA SER A 286 15.47 44.63 4.76
C SER A 286 15.20 43.69 5.95
N ARG A 287 16.15 42.82 6.30
CA ARG A 287 16.03 41.95 7.49
C ARG A 287 16.06 42.77 8.78
N ARG A 288 16.93 43.78 8.90
CA ARG A 288 16.97 44.66 10.09
C ARG A 288 15.70 45.50 10.24
N GLU A 289 15.08 45.89 9.15
CA GLU A 289 13.78 46.57 9.15
C GLU A 289 12.62 45.66 9.54
N ALA A 290 12.68 44.39 9.14
CA ALA A 290 11.70 43.34 9.53
C ALA A 290 11.87 42.92 11.00
N ASP A 291 13.10 42.78 11.47
CA ASP A 291 13.47 42.50 12.87
C ASP A 291 13.42 43.73 13.78
N GLY A 292 12.74 44.83 13.37
CA GLY A 292 12.69 46.11 14.08
C GLY A 292 12.73 46.00 15.61
N PRO A 293 13.02 47.07 16.37
CA PRO A 293 13.28 46.97 17.80
C PRO A 293 12.14 46.23 18.49
N PRO A 294 12.44 45.27 19.43
CA PRO A 294 11.44 44.39 20.01
C PRO A 294 10.24 45.21 20.44
N SER A 295 9.13 44.97 19.74
CA SER A 295 7.89 45.75 19.90
C SER A 295 7.55 45.76 21.38
N THR A 296 7.13 46.91 21.88
CA THR A 296 6.68 47.17 23.26
C THR A 296 5.75 46.08 23.79
N ARG A 297 5.06 45.38 22.90
CA ARG A 297 4.18 44.22 23.20
C ARG A 297 4.91 43.02 23.84
N VAL A 298 6.15 42.70 23.44
CA VAL A 298 6.90 41.58 24.06
C VAL A 298 7.40 41.97 25.46
N LYS A 299 7.65 43.26 25.70
CA LYS A 299 7.95 43.74 27.04
C LYS A 299 6.75 43.72 27.97
N GLU A 300 5.57 44.01 27.47
CA GLU A 300 4.32 43.95 28.24
C GLU A 300 3.91 42.51 28.60
N ILE A 301 4.12 41.55 27.73
CA ILE A 301 3.85 40.12 28.02
C ILE A 301 4.81 39.60 29.09
N LYS A 302 6.12 39.87 28.96
CA LYS A 302 7.10 39.48 29.98
C LYS A 302 6.89 40.21 31.34
N GLN A 303 6.36 41.42 31.33
CA GLN A 303 6.00 42.11 32.58
C GLN A 303 4.70 41.61 33.22
N ARG A 304 3.78 41.03 32.43
CA ARG A 304 2.58 40.36 32.96
C ARG A 304 2.89 38.98 33.55
N GLU A 305 3.77 38.21 32.90
CA GLU A 305 4.22 36.91 33.44
C GLU A 305 5.08 37.05 34.70
N ALA A 306 5.78 38.17 34.87
CA ALA A 306 6.56 38.44 36.10
C ALA A 306 5.72 39.00 37.29
N ARG A 307 4.41 39.21 37.08
CA ARG A 307 3.47 39.70 38.11
C ARG A 307 2.44 38.66 38.55
N LEU A 308 2.50 37.46 38.00
CA LEU A 308 1.79 36.24 38.41
C LEU A 308 2.73 35.28 39.13
#